data_e0b8380c8ff41c66e039fcd5a92bf7fe
#
_entry.id   e0b8380c8ff41c66e039fcd5a92bf7fe
#
_cell.length_a   1.000
_cell.length_b   1.000
_cell.length_c   1.000
_cell.angle_alpha   90.00
_cell.angle_beta   90.00
_cell.angle_gamma   90.00
#
_symmetry.space_group_name_H-M   'P 1'
#
loop_
_entity.id
_entity.type
_entity.pdbx_description
1 polymer ?
#
loop_
_entity_poly.entity_id
_entity_poly.type
_entity_poly.pdbx_seq_one_letter_code
_entity_poly.pdbx_strand_id
1 'polypeptide(L)'
;MSSPVVSASPATDRRLRGYGEIAAASLILGTSATLIQVSTMPASLLVVLRMALAGIVLGTLFFLTGGVDEVRRSGRVRRMFVLGFVVALELLFYFASIRLANVTVGVSLEYTAPIFVAVAAPWVLHTRRQAVDMVAVAVAAGGMALILVPSLSLAGESGSVLGIVCGLLAGLCFATAMMIVKSLGPDVRGSTLAMFFCFGSVVLITPLAVWQTLSSHYQLTLTDTWIVIVSGLVYTALCFSLYTDGIRYVRVEHAGVLGYLEPVTSPLWALLLISEKPAWTTLVGGALIIAAGLLVIVFGRGEGEASVAATAEPEPF
;
A
#
# COMPACT_ATOMS: atom_id res chain seq x y z
N MET A 1 22.00 -41.59 11.48
CA MET A 1 20.58 -41.19 11.53
C MET A 1 20.47 -39.80 10.91
N SER A 2 20.11 -39.74 9.65
CA SER A 2 19.88 -38.46 8.92
C SER A 2 18.47 -38.01 9.21
N SER A 3 18.32 -36.87 9.89
CA SER A 3 17.03 -36.21 10.10
C SER A 3 16.38 -35.91 8.75
N PRO A 4 15.07 -36.20 8.56
CA PRO A 4 14.40 -35.84 7.31
C PRO A 4 14.35 -34.30 7.25
N VAL A 5 14.90 -33.75 6.17
CA VAL A 5 14.68 -32.34 5.79
C VAL A 5 13.18 -32.25 5.45
N VAL A 6 12.39 -31.66 6.36
CA VAL A 6 10.99 -31.35 6.11
C VAL A 6 10.96 -30.31 5.00
N SER A 7 10.71 -30.73 3.78
CA SER A 7 10.48 -29.81 2.66
C SER A 7 9.18 -29.04 2.95
N ALA A 8 9.30 -27.71 3.03
CA ALA A 8 8.14 -26.85 3.22
C ALA A 8 7.09 -27.13 2.11
N SER A 9 5.81 -27.11 2.46
CA SER A 9 4.77 -27.35 1.46
C SER A 9 4.77 -26.21 0.44
N PRO A 10 4.40 -26.46 -0.83
CA PRO A 10 4.34 -25.42 -1.88
C PRO A 10 3.47 -24.20 -1.50
N ALA A 11 2.50 -24.39 -0.62
CA ALA A 11 1.64 -23.32 -0.10
C ALA A 11 2.38 -22.43 0.90
N THR A 12 3.24 -23.01 1.76
CA THR A 12 4.06 -22.28 2.71
C THR A 12 5.10 -21.40 1.99
N ASP A 13 5.74 -21.93 0.94
CA ASP A 13 6.72 -21.19 0.14
C ASP A 13 6.09 -19.96 -0.54
N ARG A 14 4.88 -20.11 -1.10
CA ARG A 14 4.16 -18.99 -1.73
C ARG A 14 3.77 -17.92 -0.72
N ARG A 15 3.37 -18.31 0.48
CA ARG A 15 3.01 -17.38 1.56
C ARG A 15 4.23 -16.60 2.05
N LEU A 16 5.36 -17.29 2.30
CA LEU A 16 6.61 -16.64 2.69
C LEU A 16 7.11 -15.66 1.62
N ARG A 17 7.00 -16.06 0.35
CA ARG A 17 7.28 -15.17 -0.78
C ARG A 17 6.40 -13.93 -0.73
N GLY A 18 5.08 -14.07 -0.52
CA GLY A 18 4.16 -12.93 -0.43
C GLY A 18 4.51 -11.96 0.70
N TYR A 19 4.88 -12.46 1.88
CA TYR A 19 5.37 -11.62 2.98
C TYR A 19 6.66 -10.89 2.62
N GLY A 20 7.61 -11.58 1.97
CA GLY A 20 8.87 -10.99 1.53
C GLY A 20 8.66 -9.88 0.48
N GLU A 21 7.76 -10.09 -0.48
CA GLU A 21 7.43 -9.11 -1.52
C GLU A 21 6.82 -7.83 -0.92
N ILE A 22 5.85 -7.96 0.00
CA ILE A 22 5.22 -6.81 0.68
C ILE A 22 6.24 -6.09 1.55
N ALA A 23 6.99 -6.82 2.37
CA ALA A 23 8.00 -6.21 3.24
C ALA A 23 9.07 -5.46 2.44
N ALA A 24 9.60 -6.07 1.37
CA ALA A 24 10.57 -5.43 0.50
C ALA A 24 10.02 -4.15 -0.15
N ALA A 25 8.79 -4.21 -0.68
CA ALA A 25 8.12 -3.04 -1.26
C ALA A 25 7.96 -1.92 -0.22
N SER A 26 7.46 -2.24 0.98
CA SER A 26 7.23 -1.25 2.05
C SER A 26 8.54 -0.63 2.57
N LEU A 27 9.61 -1.43 2.70
CA LEU A 27 10.93 -0.93 3.09
C LEU A 27 11.51 0.05 2.06
N ILE A 28 11.37 -0.27 0.77
CA ILE A 28 11.81 0.60 -0.32
C ILE A 28 10.95 1.87 -0.36
N LEU A 29 9.62 1.74 -0.25
CA LEU A 29 8.69 2.87 -0.22
C LEU A 29 8.99 3.84 0.92
N GLY A 30 9.48 3.36 2.06
CA GLY A 30 9.92 4.22 3.17
C GLY A 30 10.99 5.24 2.80
N THR A 31 11.76 5.02 1.73
CA THR A 31 12.73 6.01 1.22
C THR A 31 12.07 7.12 0.39
N SER A 32 10.85 6.89 -0.08
CA SER A 32 10.16 7.77 -1.05
C SER A 32 9.87 9.16 -0.48
N ALA A 33 9.45 9.24 0.79
CA ALA A 33 9.11 10.50 1.44
C ALA A 33 10.30 11.46 1.45
N THR A 34 11.50 10.98 1.79
CA THR A 34 12.72 11.79 1.80
C THR A 34 13.11 12.29 0.41
N LEU A 35 12.95 11.44 -0.63
CA LEU A 35 13.23 11.84 -2.01
C LEU A 35 12.22 12.88 -2.53
N ILE A 36 10.94 12.70 -2.20
CA ILE A 36 9.87 13.61 -2.62
C ILE A 36 10.01 15.00 -1.97
N GLN A 37 10.50 15.08 -0.74
CA GLN A 37 10.74 16.37 -0.05
C GLN A 37 11.72 17.29 -0.79
N VAL A 38 12.62 16.73 -1.58
CA VAL A 38 13.60 17.52 -2.36
C VAL A 38 12.97 18.10 -3.65
N SER A 39 11.80 17.60 -4.07
CA SER A 39 11.11 18.07 -5.27
C SER A 39 10.40 19.39 -5.04
N THR A 40 10.52 20.30 -6.00
CA THR A 40 9.78 21.56 -6.04
C THR A 40 8.50 21.46 -6.89
N MET A 41 8.25 20.28 -7.46
CA MET A 41 7.15 19.99 -8.38
C MET A 41 5.80 19.99 -7.68
N PRO A 42 4.71 20.49 -8.32
CA PRO A 42 3.35 20.26 -7.84
C PRO A 42 3.08 18.76 -7.64
N ALA A 43 2.54 18.38 -6.49
CA ALA A 43 2.37 16.97 -6.12
C ALA A 43 1.54 16.17 -7.17
N SER A 44 0.49 16.77 -7.74
CA SER A 44 -0.31 16.12 -8.78
C SER A 44 0.48 15.88 -10.07
N LEU A 45 1.38 16.82 -10.45
CA LEU A 45 2.24 16.65 -11.62
C LEU A 45 3.25 15.53 -11.39
N LEU A 46 3.90 15.48 -10.22
CA LEU A 46 4.80 14.38 -9.85
C LEU A 46 4.09 13.04 -9.95
N VAL A 47 2.87 12.92 -9.41
CA VAL A 47 2.09 11.68 -9.48
C VAL A 47 1.77 11.31 -10.92
N VAL A 48 1.29 12.23 -11.74
CA VAL A 48 0.97 11.94 -13.16
C VAL A 48 2.21 11.49 -13.92
N LEU A 49 3.34 12.18 -13.77
CA LEU A 49 4.57 11.84 -14.47
C LEU A 49 5.14 10.48 -14.01
N ARG A 50 5.20 10.20 -12.71
CA ARG A 50 5.67 8.90 -12.21
C ARG A 50 4.76 7.75 -12.61
N MET A 51 3.42 7.95 -12.59
CA MET A 51 2.46 6.95 -13.02
C MET A 51 2.49 6.75 -14.55
N ALA A 52 2.67 7.81 -15.34
CA ALA A 52 2.82 7.69 -16.78
C ALA A 52 4.08 6.90 -17.14
N LEU A 53 5.23 7.22 -16.53
CA LEU A 53 6.48 6.49 -16.75
C LEU A 53 6.36 5.02 -16.35
N ALA A 54 5.84 4.74 -15.16
CA ALA A 54 5.58 3.38 -14.72
C ALA A 54 4.58 2.65 -15.62
N GLY A 55 3.51 3.33 -16.04
CA GLY A 55 2.51 2.79 -16.95
C GLY A 55 3.08 2.43 -18.32
N ILE A 56 4.00 3.23 -18.87
CA ILE A 56 4.72 2.91 -20.12
C ILE A 56 5.56 1.64 -19.95
N VAL A 57 6.35 1.56 -18.87
CA VAL A 57 7.22 0.40 -18.61
C VAL A 57 6.39 -0.86 -18.36
N LEU A 58 5.39 -0.78 -17.47
CA LEU A 58 4.52 -1.91 -17.16
C LEU A 58 3.63 -2.31 -18.35
N GLY A 59 3.16 -1.34 -19.13
CA GLY A 59 2.42 -1.58 -20.36
C GLY A 59 3.26 -2.30 -21.41
N THR A 60 4.52 -1.87 -21.60
CA THR A 60 5.46 -2.57 -22.49
C THR A 60 5.69 -4.01 -22.01
N LEU A 61 5.95 -4.20 -20.72
CA LEU A 61 6.11 -5.52 -20.12
C LEU A 61 4.85 -6.39 -20.31
N PHE A 62 3.67 -5.80 -20.10
CA PHE A 62 2.37 -6.46 -20.30
C PHE A 62 2.23 -7.04 -21.71
N PHE A 63 2.52 -6.25 -22.75
CA PHE A 63 2.43 -6.73 -24.14
C PHE A 63 3.51 -7.76 -24.46
N LEU A 64 4.75 -7.57 -24.01
CA LEU A 64 5.85 -8.50 -24.26
C LEU A 64 5.68 -9.85 -23.56
N THR A 65 4.97 -9.92 -22.45
CA THR A 65 4.83 -11.14 -21.64
C THR A 65 3.48 -11.82 -21.75
N GLY A 66 2.69 -11.48 -22.77
CA GLY A 66 1.38 -12.11 -23.00
C GLY A 66 0.29 -11.68 -22.01
N GLY A 67 0.36 -10.46 -21.48
CA GLY A 67 -0.62 -9.92 -20.53
C GLY A 67 -2.05 -9.86 -21.10
N VAL A 68 -2.21 -9.69 -22.41
CA VAL A 68 -3.53 -9.72 -23.06
C VAL A 68 -4.21 -11.08 -22.85
N ASP A 69 -3.46 -12.18 -23.04
CA ASP A 69 -3.98 -13.53 -22.82
C ASP A 69 -4.25 -13.81 -21.34
N GLU A 70 -3.44 -13.25 -20.44
CA GLU A 70 -3.64 -13.33 -19.00
C GLU A 70 -4.96 -12.67 -18.59
N VAL A 71 -5.19 -11.42 -19.03
CA VAL A 71 -6.42 -10.67 -18.75
C VAL A 71 -7.63 -11.37 -19.37
N ARG A 72 -7.52 -11.86 -20.63
CA ARG A 72 -8.59 -12.59 -21.29
C ARG A 72 -8.93 -13.88 -20.56
N ARG A 73 -7.93 -14.68 -20.15
CA ARG A 73 -8.14 -15.92 -19.40
C ARG A 73 -8.74 -15.69 -18.03
N SER A 74 -8.35 -14.61 -17.34
CA SER A 74 -8.91 -14.29 -16.03
C SER A 74 -10.41 -13.97 -16.08
N GLY A 75 -10.91 -13.45 -17.20
CA GLY A 75 -12.30 -12.99 -17.35
C GLY A 75 -12.69 -11.84 -16.43
N ARG A 76 -11.71 -11.21 -15.73
CA ARG A 76 -11.95 -10.24 -14.65
C ARG A 76 -11.54 -8.80 -15.01
N VAL A 77 -11.46 -8.50 -16.31
CA VAL A 77 -11.02 -7.18 -16.80
C VAL A 77 -11.79 -6.01 -16.18
N ARG A 78 -13.11 -6.16 -16.00
CA ARG A 78 -13.92 -5.12 -15.34
C ARG A 78 -13.43 -4.80 -13.92
N ARG A 79 -13.03 -5.80 -13.14
CA ARG A 79 -12.49 -5.59 -11.78
C ARG A 79 -11.14 -4.86 -11.83
N MET A 80 -10.31 -5.09 -12.85
CA MET A 80 -9.04 -4.40 -13.03
C MET A 80 -9.24 -2.92 -13.36
N PHE A 81 -10.23 -2.59 -14.21
CA PHE A 81 -10.59 -1.18 -14.44
C PHE A 81 -11.17 -0.52 -13.19
N VAL A 82 -12.04 -1.23 -12.44
CA VAL A 82 -12.55 -0.72 -11.15
C VAL A 82 -11.40 -0.47 -10.18
N LEU A 83 -10.40 -1.36 -10.15
CA LEU A 83 -9.20 -1.17 -9.34
C LEU A 83 -8.46 0.12 -9.70
N GLY A 84 -8.17 0.33 -10.99
CA GLY A 84 -7.52 1.56 -11.47
C GLY A 84 -8.32 2.82 -11.14
N PHE A 85 -9.65 2.77 -11.24
CA PHE A 85 -10.54 3.87 -10.88
C PHE A 85 -10.52 4.14 -9.36
N VAL A 86 -10.60 3.10 -8.53
CA VAL A 86 -10.59 3.22 -7.06
C VAL A 86 -9.26 3.81 -6.56
N VAL A 87 -8.13 3.38 -7.12
CA VAL A 87 -6.82 3.96 -6.78
C VAL A 87 -6.70 5.41 -7.24
N ALA A 88 -7.26 5.75 -8.39
CA ALA A 88 -7.27 7.14 -8.83
C ALA A 88 -8.14 8.02 -7.93
N LEU A 89 -9.29 7.53 -7.45
CA LEU A 89 -10.13 8.22 -6.46
C LEU A 89 -9.40 8.36 -5.12
N GLU A 90 -8.72 7.32 -4.66
CA GLU A 90 -7.88 7.33 -3.46
C GLU A 90 -6.89 8.50 -3.52
N LEU A 91 -6.11 8.62 -4.59
CA LEU A 91 -5.15 9.70 -4.79
C LEU A 91 -5.83 11.08 -4.85
N LEU A 92 -6.99 11.21 -5.48
CA LEU A 92 -7.74 12.49 -5.48
C LEU A 92 -8.19 12.89 -4.08
N PHE A 93 -8.75 11.97 -3.31
CA PHE A 93 -9.15 12.23 -1.93
C PHE A 93 -7.94 12.50 -1.02
N TYR A 94 -6.84 11.80 -1.22
CA TYR A 94 -5.59 12.03 -0.52
C TYR A 94 -5.07 13.46 -0.73
N PHE A 95 -4.98 13.92 -1.99
CA PHE A 95 -4.57 15.29 -2.29
C PHE A 95 -5.57 16.33 -1.79
N ALA A 96 -6.87 16.04 -1.86
CA ALA A 96 -7.89 16.92 -1.29
C ALA A 96 -7.72 17.06 0.22
N SER A 97 -7.45 15.96 0.93
CA SER A 97 -7.17 15.96 2.37
C SER A 97 -5.95 16.83 2.71
N ILE A 98 -4.86 16.64 1.98
CA ILE A 98 -3.63 17.45 2.17
C ILE A 98 -3.91 18.95 1.97
N ARG A 99 -4.69 19.32 0.98
CA ARG A 99 -4.99 20.73 0.67
C ARG A 99 -5.96 21.38 1.65
N LEU A 100 -6.96 20.63 2.11
CA LEU A 100 -8.05 21.14 2.96
C LEU A 100 -7.71 21.05 4.45
N ALA A 101 -6.80 20.17 4.83
CA ALA A 101 -6.30 20.07 6.19
C ALA A 101 -4.78 20.34 6.19
N ASN A 102 -3.97 19.28 6.09
CA ASN A 102 -2.51 19.35 5.92
C ASN A 102 -1.95 17.96 5.55
N VAL A 103 -0.64 17.91 5.22
CA VAL A 103 0.05 16.67 4.84
C VAL A 103 -0.08 15.61 5.92
N THR A 104 0.14 15.99 7.17
CA THR A 104 0.09 15.06 8.31
C THR A 104 -1.27 14.40 8.46
N VAL A 105 -2.36 15.18 8.38
CA VAL A 105 -3.73 14.66 8.47
C VAL A 105 -4.03 13.73 7.29
N GLY A 106 -3.68 14.12 6.06
CA GLY A 106 -3.89 13.31 4.87
C GLY A 106 -3.20 11.95 4.98
N VAL A 107 -1.90 11.93 5.28
CA VAL A 107 -1.11 10.71 5.46
C VAL A 107 -1.65 9.86 6.61
N SER A 108 -1.95 10.47 7.76
CA SER A 108 -2.46 9.74 8.94
C SER A 108 -3.76 9.00 8.65
N LEU A 109 -4.66 9.64 7.92
CA LEU A 109 -5.97 9.08 7.64
C LEU A 109 -5.91 8.02 6.54
N GLU A 110 -5.02 8.14 5.56
CA GLU A 110 -4.75 7.07 4.58
C GLU A 110 -4.28 5.79 5.26
N TYR A 111 -3.40 5.89 6.26
CA TYR A 111 -2.95 4.74 7.06
C TYR A 111 -4.03 4.14 7.98
N THR A 112 -5.27 4.62 7.96
CA THR A 112 -6.40 3.89 8.55
C THR A 112 -6.88 2.71 7.68
N ALA A 113 -6.40 2.57 6.45
CA ALA A 113 -6.77 1.51 5.52
C ALA A 113 -6.71 0.09 6.12
N PRO A 114 -5.68 -0.35 6.86
CA PRO A 114 -5.65 -1.67 7.48
C PRO A 114 -6.79 -1.91 8.48
N ILE A 115 -7.29 -0.85 9.13
CA ILE A 115 -8.45 -0.95 10.03
C ILE A 115 -9.71 -1.24 9.19
N PHE A 116 -9.91 -0.51 8.08
CA PHE A 116 -11.02 -0.78 7.16
C PHE A 116 -10.94 -2.18 6.56
N VAL A 117 -9.74 -2.64 6.20
CA VAL A 117 -9.51 -4.01 5.73
C VAL A 117 -9.93 -5.02 6.81
N ALA A 118 -9.45 -4.89 8.04
CA ALA A 118 -9.75 -5.83 9.12
C ALA A 118 -11.24 -5.93 9.42
N VAL A 119 -11.97 -4.82 9.28
CA VAL A 119 -13.43 -4.79 9.45
C VAL A 119 -14.15 -5.39 8.24
N ALA A 120 -13.79 -5.01 7.02
CA ALA A 120 -14.56 -5.31 5.81
C ALA A 120 -14.18 -6.64 5.14
N ALA A 121 -12.92 -7.10 5.25
CA ALA A 121 -12.45 -8.30 4.56
C ALA A 121 -13.27 -9.56 4.88
N PRO A 122 -13.71 -9.84 6.12
CA PRO A 122 -14.54 -11.00 6.41
C PRO A 122 -15.85 -11.04 5.63
N TRP A 123 -16.43 -9.87 5.36
CA TRP A 123 -17.70 -9.78 4.61
C TRP A 123 -17.48 -9.74 3.10
N VAL A 124 -16.45 -9.00 2.63
CA VAL A 124 -16.19 -8.80 1.20
C VAL A 124 -15.50 -10.01 0.59
N LEU A 125 -14.56 -10.60 1.30
CA LEU A 125 -13.77 -11.75 0.84
C LEU A 125 -14.26 -13.08 1.40
N HIS A 126 -15.31 -13.07 2.25
CA HIS A 126 -15.88 -14.26 2.91
C HIS A 126 -14.82 -15.04 3.70
N THR A 127 -13.87 -14.34 4.30
CA THR A 127 -12.80 -14.92 5.11
C THR A 127 -13.23 -15.04 6.57
N ARG A 128 -12.69 -16.01 7.31
CA ARG A 128 -12.96 -16.13 8.76
C ARG A 128 -12.15 -15.11 9.54
N ARG A 129 -12.80 -14.45 10.50
CA ARG A 129 -12.11 -13.57 11.46
C ARG A 129 -11.16 -14.38 12.33
N GLN A 130 -9.93 -13.92 12.44
CA GLN A 130 -8.96 -14.48 13.38
C GLN A 130 -8.65 -13.43 14.46
N ALA A 131 -8.65 -13.86 15.73
CA ALA A 131 -8.33 -12.95 16.83
C ALA A 131 -6.92 -12.37 16.71
N VAL A 132 -5.99 -13.15 16.18
CA VAL A 132 -4.60 -12.71 15.93
C VAL A 132 -4.56 -11.53 14.96
N ASP A 133 -5.35 -11.55 13.87
CA ASP A 133 -5.39 -10.46 12.89
C ASP A 133 -5.92 -9.16 13.53
N MET A 134 -6.99 -9.29 14.33
CA MET A 134 -7.58 -8.13 15.02
C MET A 134 -6.62 -7.51 16.04
N VAL A 135 -5.93 -8.35 16.81
CA VAL A 135 -4.92 -7.90 17.77
C VAL A 135 -3.75 -7.23 17.04
N ALA A 136 -3.25 -7.85 15.97
CA ALA A 136 -2.14 -7.30 15.20
C ALA A 136 -2.50 -5.94 14.56
N VAL A 137 -3.69 -5.81 13.98
CA VAL A 137 -4.17 -4.54 13.42
C VAL A 137 -4.31 -3.48 14.52
N ALA A 138 -4.85 -3.84 15.69
CA ALA A 138 -4.98 -2.90 16.81
C ALA A 138 -3.62 -2.43 17.34
N VAL A 139 -2.65 -3.35 17.49
CA VAL A 139 -1.28 -3.02 17.92
C VAL A 139 -0.57 -2.16 16.88
N ALA A 140 -0.69 -2.51 15.58
CA ALA A 140 -0.09 -1.74 14.50
C ALA A 140 -0.70 -0.33 14.37
N ALA A 141 -2.04 -0.21 14.49
CA ALA A 141 -2.73 1.08 14.50
C ALA A 141 -2.32 1.95 15.70
N GLY A 142 -2.15 1.36 16.89
CA GLY A 142 -1.61 2.04 18.07
C GLY A 142 -0.17 2.50 17.86
N GLY A 143 0.67 1.66 17.27
CA GLY A 143 2.05 2.03 16.89
C GLY A 143 2.08 3.17 15.87
N MET A 144 1.21 3.13 14.86
CA MET A 144 1.07 4.19 13.86
C MET A 144 0.61 5.51 14.49
N ALA A 145 -0.36 5.47 15.40
CA ALA A 145 -0.79 6.66 16.14
C ALA A 145 0.36 7.30 16.91
N LEU A 146 1.24 6.51 17.55
CA LEU A 146 2.43 7.02 18.23
C LEU A 146 3.44 7.67 17.27
N ILE A 147 3.63 7.15 16.08
CA ILE A 147 4.49 7.77 15.06
C ILE A 147 3.94 9.12 14.64
N LEU A 148 2.63 9.27 14.56
CA LEU A 148 1.96 10.48 14.07
C LEU A 148 1.77 11.56 15.14
N VAL A 149 1.79 11.21 16.43
CA VAL A 149 1.58 12.18 17.55
C VAL A 149 2.45 13.44 17.45
N PRO A 150 3.78 13.36 17.20
CA PRO A 150 4.60 14.56 17.08
C PRO A 150 4.15 15.48 15.94
N SER A 151 3.77 14.89 14.81
CA SER A 151 3.34 15.64 13.63
C SER A 151 1.95 16.28 13.81
N LEU A 152 1.05 15.60 14.52
CA LEU A 152 -0.28 16.14 14.86
C LEU A 152 -0.18 17.32 15.81
N SER A 153 0.74 17.29 16.76
CA SER A 153 0.98 18.39 17.72
C SER A 153 1.49 19.66 17.04
N LEU A 154 2.23 19.51 15.94
CA LEU A 154 2.78 20.62 15.15
C LEU A 154 1.78 21.18 14.13
N ALA A 155 0.74 20.43 13.77
CA ALA A 155 -0.19 20.77 12.69
C ALA A 155 -1.21 21.87 13.07
N GLY A 156 -1.36 22.21 14.36
CA GLY A 156 -2.31 23.22 14.85
C GLY A 156 -3.80 22.85 14.61
N GLU A 157 -4.72 23.69 15.08
CA GLU A 157 -6.19 23.45 15.05
C GLU A 157 -6.85 23.59 13.65
N SER A 158 -6.07 23.67 12.56
CA SER A 158 -6.55 24.14 11.25
C SER A 158 -7.08 23.08 10.32
N GLY A 159 -7.36 21.86 10.78
CA GLY A 159 -7.90 20.80 9.92
C GLY A 159 -9.38 21.05 9.56
N SER A 160 -9.66 21.37 8.30
CA SER A 160 -11.05 21.39 7.79
C SER A 160 -11.70 20.02 7.96
N VAL A 161 -12.95 19.97 8.47
CA VAL A 161 -13.74 18.74 8.57
C VAL A 161 -13.81 18.03 7.21
N LEU A 162 -13.93 18.79 6.12
CA LEU A 162 -13.93 18.24 4.77
C LEU A 162 -12.59 17.57 4.42
N GLY A 163 -11.45 18.13 4.87
CA GLY A 163 -10.13 17.52 4.70
C GLY A 163 -10.01 16.18 5.44
N ILE A 164 -10.57 16.09 6.66
CA ILE A 164 -10.62 14.84 7.42
C ILE A 164 -11.48 13.80 6.71
N VAL A 165 -12.66 14.19 6.23
CA VAL A 165 -13.54 13.29 5.46
C VAL A 165 -12.84 12.77 4.21
N CYS A 166 -12.17 13.64 3.46
CA CYS A 166 -11.38 13.23 2.28
C CYS A 166 -10.28 12.22 2.67
N GLY A 167 -9.54 12.45 3.77
CA GLY A 167 -8.51 11.51 4.22
C GLY A 167 -9.06 10.13 4.59
N LEU A 168 -10.19 10.08 5.29
CA LEU A 168 -10.88 8.82 5.59
C LEU A 168 -11.38 8.11 4.32
N LEU A 169 -11.88 8.86 3.33
CA LEU A 169 -12.27 8.31 2.04
C LEU A 169 -11.06 7.78 1.26
N ALA A 170 -9.90 8.43 1.34
CA ALA A 170 -8.66 7.91 0.76
C ALA A 170 -8.29 6.56 1.40
N GLY A 171 -8.25 6.46 2.74
CA GLY A 171 -8.00 5.21 3.44
C GLY A 171 -9.01 4.10 3.10
N LEU A 172 -10.30 4.45 2.95
CA LEU A 172 -11.33 3.49 2.53
C LEU A 172 -11.12 3.02 1.08
N CYS A 173 -10.77 3.92 0.16
CA CYS A 173 -10.45 3.57 -1.23
C CYS A 173 -9.21 2.66 -1.27
N PHE A 174 -8.16 2.95 -0.50
CA PHE A 174 -6.97 2.12 -0.42
C PHE A 174 -7.30 0.72 0.12
N ALA A 175 -8.08 0.61 1.19
CA ALA A 175 -8.57 -0.68 1.70
C ALA A 175 -9.38 -1.45 0.64
N THR A 176 -10.24 -0.75 -0.10
CA THR A 176 -11.03 -1.32 -1.19
C THR A 176 -10.13 -1.84 -2.31
N ALA A 177 -9.11 -1.09 -2.69
CA ALA A 177 -8.12 -1.51 -3.70
C ALA A 177 -7.40 -2.79 -3.26
N MET A 178 -6.94 -2.88 -2.01
CA MET A 178 -6.31 -4.09 -1.45
C MET A 178 -7.25 -5.30 -1.52
N MET A 179 -8.52 -5.14 -1.18
CA MET A 179 -9.52 -6.21 -1.26
C MET A 179 -9.82 -6.63 -2.71
N ILE A 180 -9.87 -5.68 -3.65
CA ILE A 180 -10.03 -5.98 -5.07
C ILE A 180 -8.82 -6.79 -5.59
N VAL A 181 -7.58 -6.36 -5.28
CA VAL A 181 -6.35 -7.10 -5.63
C VAL A 181 -6.44 -8.54 -5.11
N LYS A 182 -6.80 -8.72 -3.84
CA LYS A 182 -6.97 -10.04 -3.24
C LYS A 182 -8.04 -10.87 -3.97
N SER A 183 -9.18 -10.26 -4.32
CA SER A 183 -10.28 -10.92 -5.03
C SER A 183 -9.95 -11.35 -6.45
N LEU A 184 -8.93 -10.73 -7.06
CA LEU A 184 -8.44 -11.10 -8.40
C LEU A 184 -7.61 -12.40 -8.38
N GLY A 185 -7.10 -12.79 -7.20
CA GLY A 185 -6.42 -14.04 -7.00
C GLY A 185 -5.04 -14.12 -7.70
N PRO A 186 -4.41 -15.30 -7.69
CA PRO A 186 -3.05 -15.48 -8.19
C PRO A 186 -2.93 -15.59 -9.71
N ASP A 187 -4.04 -15.61 -10.45
CA ASP A 187 -4.06 -15.81 -11.91
C ASP A 187 -3.61 -14.56 -12.68
N VAL A 188 -3.62 -13.38 -12.03
CA VAL A 188 -3.21 -12.10 -12.62
C VAL A 188 -1.96 -11.61 -11.93
N ARG A 189 -0.92 -11.25 -12.69
CA ARG A 189 0.36 -10.75 -12.15
C ARG A 189 0.19 -9.37 -11.50
N GLY A 190 0.96 -9.12 -10.45
CA GLY A 190 0.98 -7.81 -9.79
C GLY A 190 1.40 -6.67 -10.71
N SER A 191 2.33 -6.92 -11.64
CA SER A 191 2.71 -5.95 -12.66
C SER A 191 1.54 -5.56 -13.59
N THR A 192 0.66 -6.51 -13.92
CA THR A 192 -0.57 -6.24 -14.68
C THR A 192 -1.51 -5.35 -13.87
N LEU A 193 -1.71 -5.64 -12.58
CA LEU A 193 -2.55 -4.83 -11.70
C LEU A 193 -1.97 -3.43 -11.50
N ALA A 194 -0.65 -3.32 -11.28
CA ALA A 194 0.04 -2.05 -11.16
C ALA A 194 -0.08 -1.19 -12.46
N MET A 195 -0.09 -1.82 -13.63
CA MET A 195 -0.37 -1.12 -14.89
C MET A 195 -1.77 -0.48 -14.89
N PHE A 196 -2.80 -1.20 -14.44
CA PHE A 196 -4.15 -0.63 -14.34
C PHE A 196 -4.23 0.51 -13.32
N PHE A 197 -3.47 0.45 -12.21
CA PHE A 197 -3.31 1.56 -11.27
C PHE A 197 -2.78 2.81 -11.97
N CYS A 198 -1.67 2.64 -12.69
CA CYS A 198 -1.02 3.74 -13.39
C CYS A 198 -1.95 4.37 -14.42
N PHE A 199 -2.62 3.56 -15.22
CA PHE A 199 -3.54 4.03 -16.25
C PHE A 199 -4.71 4.82 -15.65
N GLY A 200 -5.41 4.28 -14.65
CA GLY A 200 -6.51 4.95 -13.97
C GLY A 200 -6.08 6.29 -13.36
N SER A 201 -4.92 6.29 -12.67
CA SER A 201 -4.38 7.49 -12.03
C SER A 201 -4.00 8.58 -13.03
N VAL A 202 -3.35 8.22 -14.15
CA VAL A 202 -3.02 9.18 -15.21
C VAL A 202 -4.29 9.82 -15.76
N VAL A 203 -5.30 9.02 -16.12
CA VAL A 203 -6.54 9.54 -16.72
C VAL A 203 -7.28 10.51 -15.78
N LEU A 204 -7.43 10.14 -14.50
CA LEU A 204 -8.21 10.96 -13.57
C LEU A 204 -7.45 12.16 -13.00
N ILE A 205 -6.12 12.06 -12.80
CA ILE A 205 -5.36 13.12 -12.12
C ILE A 205 -4.79 14.14 -13.11
N THR A 206 -4.62 13.78 -14.38
CA THR A 206 -4.07 14.70 -15.39
C THR A 206 -4.78 16.07 -15.46
N PRO A 207 -6.12 16.18 -15.43
CA PRO A 207 -6.77 17.50 -15.44
C PRO A 207 -6.35 18.38 -14.26
N LEU A 208 -6.25 17.80 -13.05
CA LEU A 208 -5.78 18.50 -11.85
C LEU A 208 -4.31 18.91 -11.97
N ALA A 209 -3.47 18.02 -12.48
CA ALA A 209 -2.04 18.28 -12.68
C ALA A 209 -1.80 19.41 -13.67
N VAL A 210 -2.51 19.39 -14.80
CA VAL A 210 -2.44 20.46 -15.81
C VAL A 210 -2.87 21.79 -15.20
N TRP A 211 -4.01 21.83 -14.51
CA TRP A 211 -4.49 23.05 -13.86
C TRP A 211 -3.50 23.60 -12.84
N GLN A 212 -2.95 22.77 -11.97
CA GLN A 212 -1.97 23.21 -10.95
C GLN A 212 -0.67 23.69 -11.58
N THR A 213 -0.17 23.00 -12.61
CA THR A 213 1.08 23.36 -13.29
C THR A 213 0.95 24.71 -14.01
N LEU A 214 -0.16 24.94 -14.71
CA LEU A 214 -0.43 26.21 -15.37
C LEU A 214 -0.58 27.35 -14.37
N SER A 215 -1.25 27.11 -13.24
CA SER A 215 -1.47 28.12 -12.19
C SER A 215 -0.18 28.48 -11.44
N SER A 216 0.74 27.53 -11.27
CA SER A 216 2.00 27.75 -10.53
C SER A 216 3.16 28.23 -11.38
N HIS A 217 3.01 28.32 -12.72
CA HIS A 217 4.09 28.66 -13.65
C HIS A 217 5.35 27.80 -13.43
N TYR A 218 5.16 26.55 -13.03
CA TYR A 218 6.24 25.63 -12.68
C TYR A 218 7.10 25.28 -13.90
N GLN A 219 8.42 25.25 -13.70
CA GLN A 219 9.39 24.82 -14.70
C GLN A 219 10.13 23.57 -14.21
N LEU A 220 10.17 22.54 -15.06
CA LEU A 220 10.81 21.27 -14.75
C LEU A 220 12.32 21.43 -14.58
N THR A 221 12.85 21.00 -13.45
CA THR A 221 14.29 20.99 -13.15
C THR A 221 14.93 19.64 -13.46
N LEU A 222 16.25 19.60 -13.56
CA LEU A 222 16.99 18.33 -13.71
C LEU A 222 16.80 17.42 -12.49
N THR A 223 16.77 17.99 -11.29
CA THR A 223 16.50 17.26 -10.03
C THR A 223 15.12 16.62 -10.06
N ASP A 224 14.09 17.36 -10.46
CA ASP A 224 12.74 16.83 -10.57
C ASP A 224 12.64 15.70 -11.59
N THR A 225 13.38 15.82 -12.71
CA THR A 225 13.43 14.74 -13.72
C THR A 225 13.97 13.44 -13.12
N TRP A 226 15.05 13.50 -12.34
CA TRP A 226 15.57 12.32 -11.64
C TRP A 226 14.59 11.78 -10.61
N ILE A 227 13.92 12.65 -9.87
CA ILE A 227 12.88 12.24 -8.91
C ILE A 227 11.74 11.52 -9.61
N VAL A 228 11.28 12.00 -10.77
CA VAL A 228 10.26 11.33 -11.59
C VAL A 228 10.74 9.96 -12.05
N ILE A 229 11.99 9.84 -12.52
CA ILE A 229 12.55 8.57 -13.01
C ILE A 229 12.60 7.55 -11.87
N VAL A 230 13.20 7.90 -10.74
CA VAL A 230 13.33 7.01 -9.59
C VAL A 230 11.94 6.65 -9.02
N SER A 231 11.07 7.64 -8.83
CA SER A 231 9.73 7.40 -8.28
C SER A 231 8.84 6.59 -9.23
N GLY A 232 8.96 6.78 -10.54
CA GLY A 232 8.23 6.01 -11.53
C GLY A 232 8.70 4.56 -11.63
N LEU A 233 10.00 4.34 -11.72
CA LEU A 233 10.56 2.99 -11.93
C LEU A 233 10.63 2.17 -10.63
N VAL A 234 11.13 2.77 -9.55
CA VAL A 234 11.37 2.04 -8.30
C VAL A 234 10.11 2.04 -7.44
N TYR A 235 9.59 3.21 -7.05
CA TYR A 235 8.47 3.26 -6.11
C TYR A 235 7.13 2.89 -6.74
N THR A 236 6.94 3.18 -8.04
CA THR A 236 5.67 2.85 -8.70
C THR A 236 5.75 1.51 -9.44
N ALA A 237 6.59 1.35 -10.45
CA ALA A 237 6.58 0.15 -11.26
C ALA A 237 7.03 -1.09 -10.46
N LEU A 238 8.15 -1.03 -9.75
CA LEU A 238 8.68 -2.16 -8.99
C LEU A 238 7.87 -2.40 -7.70
N CYS A 239 7.78 -1.40 -6.81
CA CYS A 239 7.16 -1.61 -5.50
C CYS A 239 5.66 -1.92 -5.59
N PHE A 240 4.89 -1.26 -6.46
CA PHE A 240 3.48 -1.58 -6.62
C PHE A 240 3.29 -2.98 -7.22
N SER A 241 4.18 -3.41 -8.14
CA SER A 241 4.14 -4.77 -8.65
C SER A 241 4.42 -5.80 -7.56
N LEU A 242 5.45 -5.60 -6.73
CA LEU A 242 5.78 -6.48 -5.62
C LEU A 242 4.66 -6.51 -4.58
N TYR A 243 4.16 -5.33 -4.19
CA TYR A 243 3.11 -5.23 -3.18
C TYR A 243 1.81 -5.93 -3.63
N THR A 244 1.41 -5.71 -4.87
CA THR A 244 0.21 -6.35 -5.44
C THR A 244 0.41 -7.85 -5.69
N ASP A 245 1.61 -8.31 -6.05
CA ASP A 245 1.94 -9.73 -6.11
C ASP A 245 1.86 -10.36 -4.72
N GLY A 246 2.45 -9.74 -3.71
CA GLY A 246 2.44 -10.22 -2.34
C GLY A 246 1.04 -10.38 -1.75
N ILE A 247 0.16 -9.39 -1.92
CA ILE A 247 -1.23 -9.43 -1.40
C ILE A 247 -1.98 -10.69 -1.88
N ARG A 248 -1.71 -11.18 -3.07
CA ARG A 248 -2.39 -12.35 -3.63
C ARG A 248 -2.12 -13.64 -2.85
N TYR A 249 -0.96 -13.74 -2.22
CA TYR A 249 -0.49 -14.94 -1.52
C TYR A 249 -0.70 -14.92 0.00
N VAL A 250 -0.96 -13.74 0.56
CA VAL A 250 -1.17 -13.58 2.01
C VAL A 250 -2.60 -13.12 2.32
N ARG A 251 -2.99 -13.14 3.58
CA ARG A 251 -4.24 -12.50 4.00
C ARG A 251 -4.12 -10.98 3.83
N VAL A 252 -5.21 -10.34 3.43
CA VAL A 252 -5.20 -8.90 3.17
C VAL A 252 -4.96 -8.08 4.44
N GLU A 253 -5.39 -8.59 5.60
CA GLU A 253 -5.12 -8.01 6.92
C GLU A 253 -3.62 -7.99 7.22
N HIS A 254 -2.91 -9.09 6.89
CA HIS A 254 -1.45 -9.17 7.07
C HIS A 254 -0.72 -8.20 6.13
N ALA A 255 -1.20 -8.06 4.89
CA ALA A 255 -0.64 -7.10 3.95
C ALA A 255 -0.78 -5.67 4.47
N GLY A 256 -1.92 -5.32 5.08
CA GLY A 256 -2.13 -4.03 5.70
C GLY A 256 -1.17 -3.75 6.86
N VAL A 257 -0.97 -4.74 7.76
CA VAL A 257 -0.02 -4.61 8.86
C VAL A 257 1.42 -4.45 8.36
N LEU A 258 1.83 -5.23 7.35
CA LEU A 258 3.18 -5.13 6.75
C LEU A 258 3.38 -3.82 5.99
N GLY A 259 2.33 -3.24 5.42
CA GLY A 259 2.37 -1.93 4.79
C GLY A 259 2.83 -0.82 5.74
N TYR A 260 2.58 -0.95 7.05
CA TYR A 260 3.09 -0.01 8.05
C TYR A 260 4.62 -0.03 8.22
N LEU A 261 5.35 -0.96 7.60
CA LEU A 261 6.82 -0.88 7.56
C LEU A 261 7.30 0.37 6.81
N GLU A 262 6.52 0.89 5.87
CA GLU A 262 6.84 2.14 5.16
C GLU A 262 7.00 3.32 6.12
N PRO A 263 6.00 3.72 6.94
CA PRO A 263 6.15 4.82 7.89
C PRO A 263 7.12 4.53 9.05
N VAL A 264 7.43 3.25 9.34
CA VAL A 264 8.47 2.89 10.31
C VAL A 264 9.87 3.18 9.77
N THR A 265 10.10 2.89 8.50
CA THR A 265 11.43 3.05 7.89
C THR A 265 11.69 4.46 7.39
N SER A 266 10.65 5.23 7.06
CA SER A 266 10.79 6.61 6.59
C SER A 266 11.61 7.50 7.56
N PRO A 267 11.37 7.52 8.88
CA PRO A 267 12.19 8.29 9.83
C PRO A 267 13.63 7.79 9.94
N LEU A 268 13.88 6.50 9.72
CA LEU A 268 15.25 5.95 9.71
C LEU A 268 16.02 6.47 8.49
N TRP A 269 15.38 6.55 7.34
CA TRP A 269 15.99 7.13 6.15
C TRP A 269 16.18 8.64 6.29
N ALA A 270 15.25 9.36 6.91
CA ALA A 270 15.40 10.77 7.22
C ALA A 270 16.62 11.02 8.16
N LEU A 271 16.82 10.16 9.16
CA LEU A 271 18.00 10.20 10.02
C LEU A 271 19.30 10.00 9.21
N LEU A 272 19.33 9.02 8.31
CA LEU A 272 20.55 8.65 7.56
C LEU A 272 20.87 9.67 6.45
N LEU A 273 19.87 10.20 5.76
CA LEU A 273 20.06 11.04 4.57
C LEU A 273 20.11 12.53 4.88
N ILE A 274 19.33 12.98 5.85
CA ILE A 274 19.20 14.42 6.21
C ILE A 274 19.50 14.71 7.68
N SER A 275 20.00 13.71 8.43
CA SER A 275 20.36 13.81 9.86
C SER A 275 19.22 14.26 10.78
N GLU A 276 17.96 14.03 10.38
CA GLU A 276 16.79 14.30 11.20
C GLU A 276 16.61 13.20 12.26
N LYS A 277 16.60 13.60 13.54
CA LYS A 277 16.48 12.63 14.64
C LYS A 277 15.02 12.27 14.88
N PRO A 278 14.65 10.97 14.81
CA PRO A 278 13.29 10.55 15.10
C PRO A 278 12.92 10.80 16.56
N ALA A 279 11.67 11.18 16.81
CA ALA A 279 11.15 11.30 18.17
C ALA A 279 11.11 9.91 18.86
N TRP A 280 11.18 9.88 20.19
CA TRP A 280 11.09 8.61 20.93
C TRP A 280 9.76 7.87 20.68
N THR A 281 8.65 8.60 20.49
CA THR A 281 7.34 8.06 20.13
C THR A 281 7.38 7.30 18.79
N THR A 282 8.17 7.80 17.83
CA THR A 282 8.41 7.14 16.54
C THR A 282 9.14 5.81 16.72
N LEU A 283 10.12 5.75 17.60
CA LEU A 283 10.85 4.50 17.89
C LEU A 283 9.95 3.46 18.57
N VAL A 284 9.16 3.86 19.56
CA VAL A 284 8.21 2.96 20.25
C VAL A 284 7.11 2.53 19.30
N GLY A 285 6.52 3.46 18.54
CA GLY A 285 5.50 3.14 17.55
C GLY A 285 6.00 2.17 16.48
N GLY A 286 7.23 2.38 15.99
CA GLY A 286 7.89 1.47 15.06
C GLY A 286 8.10 0.07 15.63
N ALA A 287 8.53 -0.03 16.89
CA ALA A 287 8.69 -1.32 17.57
C ALA A 287 7.36 -2.09 17.69
N LEU A 288 6.24 -1.39 18.00
CA LEU A 288 4.91 -1.99 18.05
C LEU A 288 4.46 -2.50 16.67
N ILE A 289 4.72 -1.75 15.60
CA ILE A 289 4.39 -2.16 14.22
C ILE A 289 5.19 -3.42 13.82
N ILE A 290 6.49 -3.45 14.13
CA ILE A 290 7.33 -4.63 13.87
C ILE A 290 6.81 -5.84 14.66
N ALA A 291 6.46 -5.65 15.93
CA ALA A 291 5.89 -6.72 16.76
C ALA A 291 4.56 -7.24 16.18
N ALA A 292 3.69 -6.35 15.70
CA ALA A 292 2.45 -6.73 15.03
C ALA A 292 2.71 -7.50 13.71
N GLY A 293 3.70 -7.08 12.92
CA GLY A 293 4.13 -7.79 11.71
C GLY A 293 4.62 -9.20 12.02
N LEU A 294 5.45 -9.36 13.05
CA LEU A 294 5.91 -10.66 13.51
C LEU A 294 4.75 -11.53 14.02
N LEU A 295 3.80 -10.93 14.73
CA LEU A 295 2.62 -11.64 15.24
C LEU A 295 1.83 -12.30 14.09
N VAL A 296 1.55 -11.58 13.00
CA VAL A 296 0.80 -12.14 11.87
C VAL A 296 1.61 -13.16 11.07
N ILE A 297 2.93 -12.99 10.98
CA ILE A 297 3.79 -13.94 10.26
C ILE A 297 3.88 -15.27 11.00
N VAL A 298 4.05 -15.21 12.33
CA VAL A 298 4.29 -16.42 13.18
C VAL A 298 2.98 -17.12 13.54
N PHE A 299 1.96 -16.37 13.95
CA PHE A 299 0.73 -16.92 14.51
C PHE A 299 -0.48 -16.82 13.58
N GLY A 300 -0.42 -16.00 12.51
CA GLY A 300 -1.50 -15.87 11.54
C GLY A 300 -1.62 -17.15 10.69
N ARG A 301 -2.81 -17.77 10.68
CA ARG A 301 -3.10 -18.94 9.84
C ARG A 301 -3.39 -18.52 8.41
N GLY A 302 -2.92 -19.30 7.43
CA GLY A 302 -3.29 -19.14 6.02
C GLY A 302 -4.78 -19.43 5.78
N GLU A 303 -5.34 -18.93 4.70
CA GLU A 303 -6.76 -19.14 4.36
C GLU A 303 -7.11 -20.63 4.22
N GLY A 304 -6.23 -21.45 3.65
CA GLY A 304 -6.41 -22.90 3.52
C GLY A 304 -6.36 -23.65 4.86
N GLU A 305 -5.48 -23.23 5.77
CA GLU A 305 -5.34 -23.83 7.11
C GLU A 305 -6.54 -23.49 7.99
N ALA A 306 -7.11 -22.30 7.87
CA ALA A 306 -8.31 -21.90 8.59
C ALA A 306 -9.55 -22.69 8.14
N SER A 307 -9.64 -23.06 6.85
CA SER A 307 -10.72 -23.90 6.31
C SER A 307 -10.62 -25.35 6.82
N VAL A 308 -9.41 -25.92 6.84
CA VAL A 308 -9.19 -27.30 7.31
C VAL A 308 -9.45 -27.41 8.81
N ALA A 309 -9.02 -26.45 9.61
CA ALA A 309 -9.27 -26.44 11.06
C ALA A 309 -10.78 -26.35 11.39
N ALA A 310 -11.55 -25.68 10.54
CA ALA A 310 -12.99 -25.54 10.72
C ALA A 310 -13.81 -26.79 10.38
N THR A 311 -13.30 -27.61 9.47
CA THR A 311 -13.92 -28.91 9.14
C THR A 311 -13.50 -30.00 10.12
N ALA A 312 -12.48 -29.76 10.95
CA ALA A 312 -11.98 -30.68 11.97
C ALA A 312 -12.62 -30.48 13.37
N GLU A 313 -13.40 -29.41 13.61
CA GLU A 313 -14.18 -29.27 14.82
C GLU A 313 -15.37 -30.25 14.78
N PRO A 314 -15.51 -31.19 15.75
CA PRO A 314 -16.64 -32.09 15.81
C PRO A 314 -17.92 -31.28 16.03
N GLU A 315 -18.99 -31.64 15.29
CA GLU A 315 -20.32 -31.07 15.53
C GLU A 315 -20.70 -31.26 17.01
N PRO A 316 -21.21 -30.20 17.66
CA PRO A 316 -21.72 -30.37 19.03
C PRO A 316 -22.91 -31.33 19.01
N PHE A 317 -22.81 -32.40 19.82
CA PHE A 317 -23.86 -33.37 20.07
C PHE A 317 -25.10 -32.71 20.69
#